data_626415c2b7844221aaa61361e8133409
#
_entry.id   626415c2b7844221aaa61361e8133409
#
_cell.length_a   1.000
_cell.length_b   1.000
_cell.length_c   1.000
_cell.angle_alpha   90.00
_cell.angle_beta   90.00
_cell.angle_gamma   90.00
#
_symmetry.space_group_name_H-M   'P 1'
#
loop_
_entity.id
_entity.type
_entity.pdbx_description
1 polymer ?
#
loop_
_entity_poly.entity_id
_entity_poly.type
_entity_poly.pdbx_seq_one_letter_code
_entity_poly.pdbx_strand_id
1 'polypeptide(L)'
;MRFACIDDGVPSETISLLRTACDERGAEFVHLDARRFEFDLDAALEPGDALYCPAVSVAAQRVEQFLATAWVASFHSHWTGAFFNPSAPPLIFQQLGLPTPRTLPLVSADRDGLLTAVQRLGGFPVVVKLPGGSNGVGVLRADSPAALFSLADLLLAEGRNPFLSAYVAPAIHWRVVVVGSRAVAAYRNPTQANDFRSTASEAVEDYTANPPAELGQLALRAAEVLQTEFAGVDILEHDSGRLYLLEANFPCYFAQAQLAAGIDVAGAMIDHLKAKAARLAASD
;
A
#
# COMPACT_ATOMS: atom_id res chain seq x y z
N MET A 1 10.71 12.71 21.65
CA MET A 1 9.94 11.65 20.99
C MET A 1 10.89 10.55 20.57
N ARG A 2 10.72 9.35 21.07
CA ARG A 2 11.35 8.16 20.50
C ARG A 2 10.52 7.72 19.29
N PHE A 3 11.19 7.38 18.21
CA PHE A 3 10.57 6.80 17.02
C PHE A 3 11.02 5.34 16.89
N ALA A 4 10.18 4.41 17.27
CA ALA A 4 10.43 2.99 17.20
C ALA A 4 10.12 2.46 15.79
N CYS A 5 11.14 1.93 15.12
CA CYS A 5 11.03 1.32 13.79
C CYS A 5 11.24 -0.19 13.91
N ILE A 6 10.22 -0.97 13.59
CA ILE A 6 10.26 -2.42 13.64
C ILE A 6 10.83 -2.97 12.33
N ASP A 7 11.94 -3.69 12.42
CA ASP A 7 12.63 -4.29 11.27
C ASP A 7 12.54 -5.82 11.30
N ASP A 8 12.26 -6.40 10.15
CA ASP A 8 12.40 -7.83 9.85
C ASP A 8 12.76 -8.01 8.36
N GLY A 9 13.96 -7.60 8.00
CA GLY A 9 14.46 -7.66 6.63
C GLY A 9 13.98 -6.50 5.74
N VAL A 10 13.74 -5.34 6.35
CA VAL A 10 13.45 -4.09 5.64
C VAL A 10 14.70 -3.64 4.87
N PRO A 11 14.59 -3.12 3.63
CA PRO A 11 15.72 -2.59 2.90
C PRO A 11 16.51 -1.56 3.72
N SER A 12 17.84 -1.70 3.74
CA SER A 12 18.73 -0.87 4.58
C SER A 12 18.64 0.63 4.27
N GLU A 13 18.34 0.99 3.02
CA GLU A 13 18.11 2.36 2.60
C GLU A 13 16.87 2.97 3.27
N THR A 14 15.80 2.20 3.44
CA THR A 14 14.60 2.65 4.17
C THR A 14 14.93 2.99 5.61
N ILE A 15 15.67 2.10 6.31
CA ILE A 15 16.11 2.33 7.69
C ILE A 15 17.01 3.55 7.78
N SER A 16 17.95 3.70 6.84
CA SER A 16 18.89 4.84 6.80
C SER A 16 18.17 6.17 6.61
N LEU A 17 17.20 6.22 5.67
CA LEU A 17 16.41 7.43 5.43
C LEU A 17 15.58 7.84 6.66
N LEU A 18 14.94 6.87 7.33
CA LEU A 18 14.17 7.14 8.54
C LEU A 18 15.06 7.62 9.69
N ARG A 19 16.24 7.03 9.87
CA ARG A 19 17.22 7.46 10.88
C ARG A 19 17.69 8.90 10.62
N THR A 20 18.10 9.20 9.40
CA THR A 20 18.51 10.55 9.00
C THR A 20 17.39 11.56 9.24
N ALA A 21 16.16 11.23 8.86
CA ALA A 21 15.00 12.09 9.07
C ALA A 21 14.70 12.33 10.57
N CYS A 22 14.92 11.33 11.42
CA CYS A 22 14.83 11.49 12.88
C CYS A 22 15.90 12.44 13.42
N ASP A 23 17.16 12.24 13.02
CA ASP A 23 18.30 13.07 13.47
C ASP A 23 18.08 14.53 13.09
N GLU A 24 17.69 14.82 11.85
CA GLU A 24 17.39 16.16 11.35
C GLU A 24 16.24 16.86 12.09
N ARG A 25 15.31 16.08 12.65
CA ARG A 25 14.09 16.58 13.33
C ARG A 25 14.13 16.44 14.83
N GLY A 26 15.31 16.07 15.41
CA GLY A 26 15.49 15.94 16.85
C GLY A 26 14.60 14.86 17.47
N ALA A 27 14.35 13.76 16.74
CA ALA A 27 13.70 12.56 17.25
C ALA A 27 14.76 11.47 17.49
N GLU A 28 14.60 10.68 18.55
CA GLU A 28 15.45 9.54 18.83
C GLU A 28 15.01 8.34 17.99
N PHE A 29 15.86 7.83 17.09
CA PHE A 29 15.58 6.64 16.31
C PHE A 29 15.88 5.37 17.12
N VAL A 30 14.83 4.57 17.39
CA VAL A 30 14.94 3.28 18.08
C VAL A 30 14.73 2.15 17.08
N HIS A 31 15.75 1.35 16.82
CA HIS A 31 15.68 0.20 15.92
C HIS A 31 15.27 -1.06 16.67
N LEU A 32 14.18 -1.70 16.28
CA LEU A 32 13.67 -2.91 16.89
C LEU A 32 13.75 -4.08 15.89
N ASP A 33 14.63 -5.04 16.15
CA ASP A 33 14.70 -6.30 15.39
C ASP A 33 13.57 -7.23 15.86
N ALA A 34 12.58 -7.47 15.00
CA ALA A 34 11.40 -8.26 15.35
C ALA A 34 11.72 -9.73 15.71
N ARG A 35 12.84 -10.25 15.21
CA ARG A 35 13.26 -11.64 15.49
C ARG A 35 13.98 -11.79 16.83
N ARG A 36 14.43 -10.66 17.41
CA ARG A 36 15.16 -10.60 18.68
C ARG A 36 14.39 -9.82 19.74
N PHE A 37 13.15 -9.40 19.42
CA PHE A 37 12.35 -8.63 20.34
C PHE A 37 11.92 -9.50 21.53
N GLU A 38 12.31 -9.06 22.73
CA GLU A 38 11.87 -9.65 23.99
C GLU A 38 10.54 -8.98 24.36
N PHE A 39 9.46 -9.76 24.37
CA PHE A 39 8.14 -9.28 24.77
C PHE A 39 8.11 -9.00 26.27
N ASP A 40 8.82 -7.92 26.66
CA ASP A 40 8.95 -7.45 28.03
C ASP A 40 8.16 -6.15 28.20
N LEU A 41 7.53 -5.99 29.35
CA LEU A 41 6.79 -4.78 29.68
C LEU A 41 7.70 -3.54 29.80
N ASP A 42 8.99 -3.75 30.11
CA ASP A 42 9.98 -2.66 30.19
C ASP A 42 10.32 -2.06 28.80
N ALA A 43 9.97 -2.73 27.72
CA ALA A 43 10.13 -2.24 26.35
C ALA A 43 8.95 -1.37 25.87
N ALA A 44 7.99 -1.05 26.73
CA ALA A 44 6.81 -0.25 26.38
C ALA A 44 7.20 1.15 25.89
N LEU A 45 6.45 1.62 24.89
CA LEU A 45 6.51 3.00 24.45
C LEU A 45 5.66 3.90 25.36
N GLU A 46 6.09 5.14 25.55
CA GLU A 46 5.44 6.11 26.42
C GLU A 46 4.55 7.07 25.62
N PRO A 47 3.61 7.79 26.29
CA PRO A 47 2.90 8.90 25.68
C PRO A 47 3.87 9.90 25.04
N GLY A 48 3.62 10.26 23.77
CA GLY A 48 4.51 11.13 23.01
C GLY A 48 5.55 10.41 22.16
N ASP A 49 5.63 9.07 22.23
CA ASP A 49 6.44 8.26 21.33
C ASP A 49 5.68 7.89 20.05
N ALA A 50 6.41 7.41 19.06
CA ALA A 50 5.88 6.98 17.78
C ALA A 50 6.37 5.58 17.39
N LEU A 51 5.53 4.85 16.67
CA LEU A 51 5.76 3.47 16.21
C LEU A 51 5.52 3.37 14.71
N TYR A 52 6.43 2.72 14.01
CA TYR A 52 6.25 2.34 12.62
C TYR A 52 6.78 0.93 12.33
N CYS A 53 5.96 0.13 11.66
CA CYS A 53 6.30 -1.22 11.19
C CYS A 53 6.37 -1.21 9.66
N PRO A 54 7.55 -0.97 9.04
CA PRO A 54 7.73 -1.11 7.60
C PRO A 54 7.80 -2.56 7.12
N ALA A 55 8.01 -3.51 8.02
CA ALA A 55 8.07 -4.94 7.71
C ALA A 55 6.66 -5.56 7.62
N VAL A 56 6.52 -6.56 6.74
CA VAL A 56 5.23 -7.24 6.50
C VAL A 56 5.17 -8.66 7.09
N SER A 57 6.23 -9.09 7.81
CA SER A 57 6.28 -10.41 8.41
C SER A 57 5.33 -10.55 9.60
N VAL A 58 4.93 -11.77 9.90
CA VAL A 58 4.11 -12.08 11.07
C VAL A 58 4.82 -11.70 12.38
N ALA A 59 6.16 -11.87 12.44
CA ALA A 59 6.95 -11.50 13.62
C ALA A 59 6.88 -9.99 13.87
N ALA A 60 7.11 -9.18 12.84
CA ALA A 60 7.04 -7.73 12.93
C ALA A 60 5.62 -7.24 13.30
N GLN A 61 4.58 -7.82 12.70
CA GLN A 61 3.20 -7.49 13.05
C GLN A 61 2.87 -7.79 14.52
N ARG A 62 3.40 -8.88 15.09
CA ARG A 62 3.21 -9.19 16.51
C ARG A 62 3.90 -8.18 17.42
N VAL A 63 5.09 -7.72 17.08
CA VAL A 63 5.79 -6.66 17.82
C VAL A 63 5.00 -5.36 17.73
N GLU A 64 4.50 -4.99 16.52
CA GLU A 64 3.64 -3.83 16.34
C GLU A 64 2.38 -3.92 17.22
N GLN A 65 1.68 -5.05 17.19
CA GLN A 65 0.48 -5.28 18.00
C GLN A 65 0.76 -5.21 19.51
N PHE A 66 1.93 -5.68 19.94
CA PHE A 66 2.32 -5.61 21.35
C PHE A 66 2.61 -4.17 21.81
N LEU A 67 3.24 -3.36 20.95
CA LEU A 67 3.61 -1.98 21.25
C LEU A 67 2.51 -0.96 20.97
N ALA A 68 1.51 -1.31 20.16
CA ALA A 68 0.43 -0.41 19.77
C ALA A 68 -0.51 -0.11 20.95
N THR A 69 -0.65 1.17 21.27
CA THR A 69 -1.54 1.66 22.33
C THR A 69 -2.21 2.96 21.92
N ALA A 70 -3.20 3.40 22.67
CA ALA A 70 -3.97 4.62 22.38
C ALA A 70 -3.13 5.91 22.45
N TRP A 71 -2.01 5.89 23.18
CA TRP A 71 -1.14 7.06 23.41
C TRP A 71 0.15 7.05 22.55
N VAL A 72 0.40 6.00 21.80
CA VAL A 72 1.54 5.91 20.87
C VAL A 72 1.11 6.28 19.46
N ALA A 73 1.79 7.24 18.86
CA ALA A 73 1.50 7.67 17.49
C ALA A 73 1.95 6.59 16.49
N SER A 74 1.07 6.20 15.58
CA SER A 74 1.39 5.33 14.46
C SER A 74 0.70 5.84 13.19
N PHE A 75 0.95 5.22 12.04
CA PHE A 75 0.26 5.55 10.80
C PHE A 75 -1.13 4.92 10.66
N HIS A 76 -1.60 4.17 11.63
CA HIS A 76 -3.02 3.80 11.71
C HIS A 76 -3.84 4.99 12.18
N SER A 77 -4.99 5.24 11.58
CA SER A 77 -5.90 6.31 12.00
C SER A 77 -6.41 6.11 13.42
N HIS A 78 -6.52 4.86 13.84
CA HIS A 78 -6.80 4.44 15.20
C HIS A 78 -5.80 3.35 15.61
N TRP A 79 -5.34 3.32 16.86
CA TRP A 79 -4.31 2.39 17.33
C TRP A 79 -4.66 0.91 17.11
N THR A 80 -5.96 0.56 17.17
CA THR A 80 -6.42 -0.80 16.89
C THR A 80 -6.23 -1.22 15.44
N GLY A 81 -5.89 -0.30 14.55
CA GLY A 81 -5.57 -0.59 13.14
C GLY A 81 -4.45 -1.62 12.98
N ALA A 82 -3.50 -1.69 13.93
CA ALA A 82 -2.45 -2.71 13.96
C ALA A 82 -2.99 -4.16 14.01
N PHE A 83 -4.26 -4.35 14.39
CA PHE A 83 -4.93 -5.65 14.47
C PHE A 83 -5.78 -5.99 13.25
N PHE A 84 -5.95 -5.06 12.31
CA PHE A 84 -6.81 -5.22 11.13
C PHE A 84 -6.01 -5.17 9.84
N ASN A 85 -6.19 -6.20 9.02
CA ASN A 85 -5.64 -6.23 7.67
C ASN A 85 -6.78 -6.54 6.70
N PRO A 86 -7.25 -5.57 5.89
CA PRO A 86 -8.33 -5.81 4.94
C PRO A 86 -7.87 -6.78 3.85
N SER A 87 -8.56 -7.91 3.73
CA SER A 87 -8.22 -8.97 2.76
C SER A 87 -8.67 -8.67 1.33
N ALA A 88 -9.51 -7.65 1.13
CA ALA A 88 -10.13 -7.37 -0.15
C ALA A 88 -10.33 -5.86 -0.43
N PRO A 89 -9.24 -5.04 -0.44
CA PRO A 89 -9.35 -3.60 -0.67
C PRO A 89 -10.15 -3.20 -1.92
N PRO A 90 -10.05 -3.89 -3.08
CA PRO A 90 -10.81 -3.52 -4.26
C PRO A 90 -12.34 -3.60 -4.07
N LEU A 91 -12.83 -4.52 -3.24
CA LEU A 91 -14.27 -4.63 -2.96
C LEU A 91 -14.75 -3.49 -2.06
N ILE A 92 -13.94 -3.10 -1.08
CA ILE A 92 -14.26 -1.96 -0.18
C ILE A 92 -14.31 -0.67 -1.00
N PHE A 93 -13.31 -0.43 -1.85
CA PHE A 93 -13.29 0.74 -2.73
C PHE A 93 -14.52 0.79 -3.64
N GLN A 94 -14.89 -0.35 -4.22
CA GLN A 94 -16.06 -0.47 -5.09
C GLN A 94 -17.36 -0.19 -4.33
N GLN A 95 -17.52 -0.72 -3.11
CA GLN A 95 -18.71 -0.50 -2.27
C GLN A 95 -18.85 0.95 -1.83
N LEU A 96 -17.74 1.63 -1.57
CA LEU A 96 -17.72 3.05 -1.18
C LEU A 96 -17.72 4.01 -2.36
N GLY A 97 -17.90 3.50 -3.58
CA GLY A 97 -18.04 4.30 -4.80
C GLY A 97 -16.75 5.00 -5.24
N LEU A 98 -15.58 4.51 -4.79
CA LEU A 98 -14.32 4.99 -5.35
C LEU A 98 -14.13 4.45 -6.78
N PRO A 99 -13.58 5.24 -7.70
CA PRO A 99 -13.33 4.78 -9.05
C PRO A 99 -12.26 3.68 -9.03
N THR A 100 -12.68 2.44 -9.25
CA THR A 100 -11.81 1.27 -9.32
C THR A 100 -12.21 0.41 -10.51
N PRO A 101 -11.31 -0.37 -11.13
CA PRO A 101 -11.72 -1.36 -12.13
C PRO A 101 -12.76 -2.29 -11.53
N ARG A 102 -13.85 -2.52 -12.25
CA ARG A 102 -14.86 -3.46 -11.77
C ARG A 102 -14.22 -4.80 -11.44
N THR A 103 -14.47 -5.31 -10.24
CA THR A 103 -13.81 -6.49 -9.68
C THR A 103 -14.84 -7.43 -9.09
N LEU A 104 -14.69 -8.72 -9.35
CA LEU A 104 -15.56 -9.79 -8.86
C LEU A 104 -14.71 -10.87 -8.19
N PRO A 105 -15.13 -11.45 -7.05
CA PRO A 105 -14.50 -12.65 -6.53
C PRO A 105 -14.65 -13.81 -7.52
N LEU A 106 -13.59 -14.57 -7.73
CA LEU A 106 -13.60 -15.77 -8.55
C LEU A 106 -13.72 -16.98 -7.62
N VAL A 107 -14.93 -17.54 -7.52
CA VAL A 107 -15.25 -18.59 -6.54
C VAL A 107 -15.63 -19.93 -7.18
N SER A 108 -15.73 -19.98 -8.51
CA SER A 108 -16.09 -21.18 -9.26
C SER A 108 -15.35 -21.23 -10.59
N ALA A 109 -15.01 -22.45 -11.03
CA ALA A 109 -14.45 -22.72 -12.36
C ALA A 109 -15.53 -23.09 -13.39
N ASP A 110 -16.80 -22.91 -13.06
CA ASP A 110 -17.90 -23.10 -14.01
C ASP A 110 -17.73 -22.22 -15.25
N ARG A 111 -17.71 -22.82 -16.42
CA ARG A 111 -17.37 -22.15 -17.69
C ARG A 111 -18.35 -21.05 -18.07
N ASP A 112 -19.64 -21.33 -17.92
CA ASP A 112 -20.70 -20.37 -18.25
C ASP A 112 -20.73 -19.23 -17.26
N GLY A 113 -20.52 -19.51 -15.98
CA GLY A 113 -20.35 -18.51 -14.92
C GLY A 113 -19.15 -17.60 -15.16
N LEU A 114 -17.99 -18.16 -15.54
CA LEU A 114 -16.80 -17.40 -15.90
C LEU A 114 -17.02 -16.47 -17.10
N LEU A 115 -17.65 -16.98 -18.18
CA LEU A 115 -17.95 -16.15 -19.35
C LEU A 115 -18.95 -15.05 -19.03
N THR A 116 -19.95 -15.33 -18.20
CA THR A 116 -20.90 -14.33 -17.71
C THR A 116 -20.19 -13.24 -16.89
N ALA A 117 -19.25 -13.63 -16.03
CA ALA A 117 -18.44 -12.66 -15.27
C ALA A 117 -17.59 -11.79 -16.21
N VAL A 118 -16.95 -12.37 -17.22
CA VAL A 118 -16.18 -11.63 -18.23
C VAL A 118 -17.06 -10.61 -18.96
N GLN A 119 -18.26 -11.00 -19.39
CA GLN A 119 -19.20 -10.06 -20.03
C GLN A 119 -19.56 -8.88 -19.12
N ARG A 120 -19.79 -9.14 -17.83
CA ARG A 120 -20.05 -8.09 -16.83
C ARG A 120 -18.86 -7.15 -16.62
N LEU A 121 -17.63 -7.62 -16.86
CA LEU A 121 -16.41 -6.85 -16.77
C LEU A 121 -16.09 -6.05 -18.05
N GLY A 122 -16.85 -6.25 -19.12
CA GLY A 122 -16.66 -5.54 -20.39
C GLY A 122 -15.96 -6.37 -21.48
N GLY A 123 -15.74 -7.67 -21.24
CA GLY A 123 -15.08 -8.57 -22.18
C GLY A 123 -13.61 -8.85 -21.85
N PHE A 124 -12.96 -9.59 -22.74
CA PHE A 124 -11.52 -9.84 -22.69
C PHE A 124 -10.72 -8.62 -23.22
N PRO A 125 -9.47 -8.41 -22.74
CA PRO A 125 -8.81 -9.16 -21.68
C PRO A 125 -9.34 -8.85 -20.29
N VAL A 126 -9.13 -9.79 -19.34
CA VAL A 126 -9.39 -9.60 -17.92
C VAL A 126 -8.15 -9.89 -17.10
N VAL A 127 -8.10 -9.33 -15.88
CA VAL A 127 -6.99 -9.54 -14.94
C VAL A 127 -7.44 -10.44 -13.80
N VAL A 128 -6.67 -11.50 -13.56
CA VAL A 128 -6.83 -12.39 -12.40
C VAL A 128 -5.81 -11.95 -11.35
N LYS A 129 -6.27 -11.60 -10.14
CA LYS A 129 -5.42 -11.13 -9.04
C LYS A 129 -5.49 -12.08 -7.86
N LEU A 130 -4.34 -12.49 -7.36
CA LEU A 130 -4.21 -13.24 -6.12
C LEU A 130 -4.02 -12.28 -4.94
N PRO A 131 -4.77 -12.43 -3.84
CA PRO A 131 -4.50 -11.68 -2.62
C PRO A 131 -3.10 -11.97 -2.05
N GLY A 132 -2.46 -10.95 -1.47
CA GLY A 132 -1.18 -11.10 -0.78
C GLY A 132 0.06 -11.16 -1.70
N GLY A 133 -0.08 -10.96 -3.00
CA GLY A 133 1.05 -10.78 -3.91
C GLY A 133 1.72 -9.42 -3.74
N SER A 134 2.99 -9.31 -4.10
CA SER A 134 3.75 -8.06 -4.15
C SER A 134 4.52 -7.94 -5.46
N ASN A 135 4.86 -6.73 -5.87
CA ASN A 135 5.64 -6.46 -7.09
C ASN A 135 5.05 -7.13 -8.34
N GLY A 136 3.72 -7.14 -8.46
CA GLY A 136 3.01 -7.76 -9.58
C GLY A 136 2.98 -9.30 -9.58
N VAL A 137 3.57 -9.96 -8.58
CA VAL A 137 3.44 -11.41 -8.42
C VAL A 137 2.00 -11.74 -8.07
N GLY A 138 1.40 -12.71 -8.79
CA GLY A 138 -0.02 -13.06 -8.62
C GLY A 138 -0.99 -12.16 -9.41
N VAL A 139 -0.49 -11.28 -10.28
CA VAL A 139 -1.28 -10.52 -11.24
C VAL A 139 -1.11 -11.15 -12.62
N LEU A 140 -2.20 -11.74 -13.14
CA LEU A 140 -2.21 -12.54 -14.36
C LEU A 140 -3.22 -11.94 -15.35
N ARG A 141 -2.93 -11.97 -16.65
CA ARG A 141 -3.86 -11.52 -17.69
C ARG A 141 -4.38 -12.72 -18.49
N ALA A 142 -5.69 -12.77 -18.63
CA ALA A 142 -6.34 -13.73 -19.51
C ALA A 142 -6.90 -12.98 -20.73
N ASP A 143 -6.42 -13.34 -21.92
CA ASP A 143 -6.82 -12.74 -23.19
C ASP A 143 -7.90 -13.55 -23.91
N SER A 144 -8.23 -14.74 -23.39
CA SER A 144 -9.19 -15.64 -24.01
C SER A 144 -9.89 -16.54 -22.99
N PRO A 145 -11.03 -17.15 -23.36
CA PRO A 145 -11.71 -18.15 -22.52
C PRO A 145 -10.77 -19.28 -22.09
N ALA A 146 -9.98 -19.83 -23.02
CA ALA A 146 -9.08 -20.95 -22.72
C ALA A 146 -8.03 -20.59 -21.65
N ALA A 147 -7.45 -19.39 -21.75
CA ALA A 147 -6.50 -18.90 -20.74
C ALA A 147 -7.16 -18.73 -19.37
N LEU A 148 -8.35 -18.10 -19.33
CA LEU A 148 -9.09 -17.89 -18.08
C LEU A 148 -9.48 -19.22 -17.44
N PHE A 149 -9.96 -20.19 -18.22
CA PHE A 149 -10.36 -21.50 -17.72
C PHE A 149 -9.19 -22.25 -17.08
N SER A 150 -8.04 -22.26 -17.75
CA SER A 150 -6.82 -22.89 -17.22
C SER A 150 -6.36 -22.25 -15.91
N LEU A 151 -6.40 -20.91 -15.83
CA LEU A 151 -6.05 -20.19 -14.61
C LEU A 151 -7.05 -20.46 -13.48
N ALA A 152 -8.36 -20.45 -13.77
CA ALA A 152 -9.38 -20.70 -12.77
C ALA A 152 -9.27 -22.13 -12.20
N ASP A 153 -9.09 -23.15 -13.08
CA ASP A 153 -8.93 -24.54 -12.66
C ASP A 153 -7.71 -24.69 -11.73
N LEU A 154 -6.55 -24.16 -12.13
CA LEU A 154 -5.32 -24.25 -11.34
C LEU A 154 -5.49 -23.57 -9.99
N LEU A 155 -5.90 -22.31 -9.98
CA LEU A 155 -5.92 -21.50 -8.78
C LEU A 155 -6.95 -21.99 -7.75
N LEU A 156 -8.13 -22.38 -8.21
CA LEU A 156 -9.16 -22.91 -7.32
C LEU A 156 -8.83 -24.31 -6.81
N ALA A 157 -8.19 -25.16 -7.63
CA ALA A 157 -7.71 -26.48 -7.17
C ALA A 157 -6.63 -26.35 -6.09
N GLU A 158 -5.82 -25.29 -6.11
CA GLU A 158 -4.84 -24.96 -5.06
C GLU A 158 -5.46 -24.24 -3.84
N GLY A 159 -6.78 -24.10 -3.79
CA GLY A 159 -7.48 -23.40 -2.70
C GLY A 159 -7.23 -21.88 -2.65
N ARG A 160 -6.77 -21.30 -3.77
CA ARG A 160 -6.60 -19.85 -3.87
C ARG A 160 -7.95 -19.17 -4.06
N ASN A 161 -8.05 -17.94 -3.59
CA ASN A 161 -9.26 -17.12 -3.71
C ASN A 161 -8.97 -15.87 -4.56
N PRO A 162 -8.83 -16.00 -5.89
CA PRO A 162 -8.50 -14.89 -6.75
C PRO A 162 -9.68 -13.94 -6.99
N PHE A 163 -9.34 -12.72 -7.45
CA PHE A 163 -10.30 -11.77 -8.01
C PHE A 163 -10.17 -11.70 -9.51
N LEU A 164 -11.28 -11.50 -10.19
CA LEU A 164 -11.36 -11.21 -11.61
C LEU A 164 -11.69 -9.73 -11.78
N SER A 165 -10.84 -8.97 -12.49
CA SER A 165 -11.00 -7.53 -12.67
C SER A 165 -11.02 -7.15 -14.14
N ALA A 166 -11.76 -6.09 -14.48
CA ALA A 166 -11.67 -5.46 -15.78
C ALA A 166 -10.25 -5.00 -16.06
N TYR A 167 -9.76 -5.23 -17.28
CA TYR A 167 -8.48 -4.70 -17.73
C TYR A 167 -8.65 -3.26 -18.23
N VAL A 168 -7.85 -2.34 -17.68
CA VAL A 168 -7.89 -0.93 -18.04
C VAL A 168 -6.64 -0.60 -18.86
N ALA A 169 -6.84 -0.31 -20.14
CA ALA A 169 -5.78 0.08 -21.07
C ALA A 169 -6.37 0.81 -22.30
N PRO A 170 -5.63 1.71 -22.95
CA PRO A 170 -4.30 2.19 -22.53
C PRO A 170 -4.38 3.09 -21.30
N ALA A 171 -3.39 3.04 -20.43
CA ALA A 171 -3.37 3.83 -19.21
C ALA A 171 -1.93 4.06 -18.70
N ILE A 172 -1.73 5.19 -18.05
CA ILE A 172 -0.52 5.50 -17.27
C ILE A 172 -0.73 4.98 -15.86
N HIS A 173 0.24 4.26 -15.32
CA HIS A 173 0.23 3.83 -13.93
C HIS A 173 0.98 4.82 -13.05
N TRP A 174 0.31 5.34 -12.05
CA TRP A 174 0.85 6.22 -11.04
C TRP A 174 0.97 5.52 -9.69
N ARG A 175 2.08 5.75 -9.00
CA ARG A 175 2.19 5.55 -7.55
C ARG A 175 2.12 6.91 -6.88
N VAL A 176 1.19 7.08 -5.95
CA VAL A 176 1.06 8.29 -5.12
C VAL A 176 1.36 7.94 -3.67
N VAL A 177 2.29 8.66 -3.05
CA VAL A 177 2.64 8.47 -1.63
C VAL A 177 1.87 9.48 -0.79
N VAL A 178 1.11 8.96 0.17
CA VAL A 178 0.33 9.74 1.13
C VAL A 178 1.01 9.71 2.49
N VAL A 179 1.10 10.86 3.16
CA VAL A 179 1.52 11.00 4.56
C VAL A 179 0.56 11.96 5.26
N GLY A 180 -0.13 11.48 6.27
CA GLY A 180 -1.18 12.24 6.95
C GLY A 180 -2.29 12.66 5.99
N SER A 181 -2.55 13.94 5.93
CA SER A 181 -3.55 14.55 5.03
C SER A 181 -2.97 15.07 3.70
N ARG A 182 -1.77 14.64 3.31
CA ARG A 182 -1.05 15.15 2.15
C ARG A 182 -0.58 14.03 1.24
N ALA A 183 -0.76 14.21 -0.08
CA ALA A 183 -0.02 13.48 -1.09
C ALA A 183 1.35 14.17 -1.25
N VAL A 184 2.42 13.49 -0.81
CA VAL A 184 3.76 14.09 -0.69
C VAL A 184 4.67 13.79 -1.88
N ALA A 185 4.35 12.74 -2.63
CA ALA A 185 5.06 12.38 -3.84
C ALA A 185 4.13 11.64 -4.80
N ALA A 186 4.40 11.74 -6.10
CA ALA A 186 3.86 10.83 -7.09
C ALA A 186 4.91 10.49 -8.13
N TYR A 187 4.78 9.31 -8.73
CA TYR A 187 5.63 8.92 -9.85
C TYR A 187 4.93 7.95 -10.78
N ARG A 188 5.36 7.98 -12.03
CA ARG A 188 4.88 7.06 -13.07
C ARG A 188 5.63 5.74 -12.97
N ASN A 189 4.90 4.67 -13.20
CA ASN A 189 5.45 3.32 -13.31
C ASN A 189 5.24 2.85 -14.76
N PRO A 190 6.24 2.92 -15.63
CA PRO A 190 6.11 2.48 -17.01
C PRO A 190 5.87 0.97 -17.10
N THR A 191 5.11 0.55 -18.10
CA THR A 191 5.01 -0.85 -18.51
C THR A 191 6.21 -1.23 -19.36
N GLN A 192 6.68 -2.47 -19.24
CA GLN A 192 7.73 -3.00 -20.09
C GLN A 192 7.15 -3.52 -21.42
N ALA A 193 7.98 -3.58 -22.48
CA ALA A 193 7.52 -3.94 -23.82
C ALA A 193 6.78 -5.29 -23.92
N ASN A 194 7.10 -6.24 -23.06
CA ASN A 194 6.54 -7.59 -23.08
C ASN A 194 5.80 -7.96 -21.79
N ASP A 195 5.50 -6.97 -20.94
CA ASP A 195 4.73 -7.18 -19.71
C ASP A 195 3.66 -6.09 -19.57
N PHE A 196 2.44 -6.49 -19.23
CA PHE A 196 1.35 -5.56 -18.98
C PHE A 196 1.43 -4.93 -17.56
N ARG A 197 2.30 -5.47 -16.70
CA ARG A 197 2.57 -4.95 -15.36
C ARG A 197 3.60 -3.82 -15.44
N SER A 198 3.43 -2.86 -14.57
CA SER A 198 4.34 -1.72 -14.46
C SER A 198 5.41 -1.96 -13.39
N THR A 199 6.54 -1.31 -13.55
CA THR A 199 7.65 -1.27 -12.60
C THR A 199 7.99 0.18 -12.27
N ALA A 200 8.61 0.42 -11.10
CA ALA A 200 9.04 1.76 -10.74
C ALA A 200 9.99 2.34 -11.80
N SER A 201 9.78 3.60 -12.19
CA SER A 201 10.65 4.30 -13.12
C SER A 201 12.01 4.58 -12.47
N GLU A 202 13.08 4.55 -13.31
CA GLU A 202 14.41 5.04 -12.93
C GLU A 202 14.63 6.49 -13.37
N ALA A 203 13.74 7.05 -14.19
CA ALA A 203 13.84 8.38 -14.74
C ALA A 203 13.33 9.44 -13.75
N VAL A 204 14.18 10.41 -13.40
CA VAL A 204 13.86 11.47 -12.41
C VAL A 204 12.66 12.30 -12.82
N GLU A 205 12.45 12.52 -14.12
CA GLU A 205 11.33 13.26 -14.70
C GLU A 205 9.96 12.63 -14.46
N ASP A 206 9.92 11.35 -14.10
CA ASP A 206 8.68 10.66 -13.75
C ASP A 206 8.21 10.96 -12.31
N TYR A 207 9.05 11.60 -11.50
CA TYR A 207 8.77 11.89 -10.10
C TYR A 207 8.35 13.34 -9.89
N THR A 208 7.43 13.57 -8.95
CA THR A 208 7.02 14.92 -8.53
C THR A 208 6.68 14.97 -7.05
N ALA A 209 7.12 16.06 -6.39
CA ALA A 209 6.71 16.40 -5.02
C ALA A 209 5.35 17.10 -4.98
N ASN A 210 4.79 17.44 -6.15
CA ASN A 210 3.48 18.09 -6.29
C ASN A 210 2.56 17.22 -7.15
N PRO A 211 1.98 16.15 -6.60
CA PRO A 211 1.07 15.28 -7.33
C PRO A 211 -0.09 16.07 -7.96
N PRO A 212 -0.54 15.74 -9.18
CA PRO A 212 -1.76 16.29 -9.74
C PRO A 212 -2.92 16.21 -8.75
N ALA A 213 -3.70 17.27 -8.62
CA ALA A 213 -4.70 17.41 -7.57
C ALA A 213 -5.70 16.25 -7.51
N GLU A 214 -6.19 15.78 -8.66
CA GLU A 214 -7.15 14.67 -8.74
C GLU A 214 -6.54 13.34 -8.28
N LEU A 215 -5.27 13.06 -8.66
CA LEU A 215 -4.53 11.89 -8.20
C LEU A 215 -4.32 11.95 -6.69
N GLY A 216 -3.88 13.11 -6.18
CA GLY A 216 -3.66 13.31 -4.75
C GLY A 216 -4.94 13.12 -3.93
N GLN A 217 -6.07 13.70 -4.38
CA GLN A 217 -7.36 13.55 -3.71
C GLN A 217 -7.86 12.11 -3.71
N LEU A 218 -7.72 11.40 -4.83
CA LEU A 218 -8.11 9.99 -4.91
C LEU A 218 -7.26 9.13 -3.98
N ALA A 219 -5.94 9.39 -3.91
CA ALA A 219 -5.04 8.67 -3.03
C ALA A 219 -5.34 8.91 -1.54
N LEU A 220 -5.65 10.15 -1.15
CA LEU A 220 -6.07 10.50 0.20
C LEU A 220 -7.36 9.77 0.60
N ARG A 221 -8.36 9.76 -0.27
CA ARG A 221 -9.60 9.01 -0.02
C ARG A 221 -9.37 7.51 0.11
N ALA A 222 -8.44 6.94 -0.67
CA ALA A 222 -8.10 5.52 -0.56
C ALA A 222 -7.44 5.20 0.78
N ALA A 223 -6.50 6.03 1.25
CA ALA A 223 -5.85 5.89 2.55
C ALA A 223 -6.86 6.02 3.70
N GLU A 224 -7.78 6.99 3.63
CA GLU A 224 -8.86 7.20 4.61
C GLU A 224 -9.76 5.96 4.72
N VAL A 225 -10.18 5.38 3.60
CA VAL A 225 -11.01 4.15 3.57
C VAL A 225 -10.30 2.98 4.24
N LEU A 226 -8.98 2.86 4.08
CA LEU A 226 -8.17 1.84 4.72
C LEU A 226 -7.73 2.20 6.15
N GLN A 227 -8.17 3.35 6.65
CA GLN A 227 -7.85 3.86 8.00
C GLN A 227 -6.32 3.94 8.24
N THR A 228 -5.59 4.37 7.23
CA THR A 228 -4.15 4.58 7.31
C THR A 228 -3.77 6.02 6.97
N GLU A 229 -2.76 6.54 7.66
CA GLU A 229 -2.20 7.87 7.46
C GLU A 229 -0.86 7.84 6.69
N PHE A 230 -0.48 6.67 6.19
CA PHE A 230 0.66 6.48 5.29
C PHE A 230 0.32 5.38 4.30
N ALA A 231 0.41 5.66 3.01
CA ALA A 231 0.13 4.66 1.98
C ALA A 231 0.86 4.98 0.66
N GLY A 232 1.21 3.91 -0.06
CA GLY A 232 1.53 3.97 -1.48
C GLY A 232 0.31 3.54 -2.28
N VAL A 233 -0.29 4.47 -3.00
CA VAL A 233 -1.55 4.26 -3.73
C VAL A 233 -1.29 4.13 -5.21
N ASP A 234 -1.76 3.03 -5.80
CA ASP A 234 -1.63 2.73 -7.23
C ASP A 234 -2.90 3.15 -7.98
N ILE A 235 -2.72 4.04 -8.95
CA ILE A 235 -3.80 4.62 -9.74
C ILE A 235 -3.47 4.48 -11.22
N LEU A 236 -4.43 4.00 -12.03
CA LEU A 236 -4.36 4.09 -13.48
C LEU A 236 -5.06 5.36 -13.95
N GLU A 237 -4.38 6.13 -14.78
CA GLU A 237 -4.95 7.22 -15.55
C GLU A 237 -5.15 6.73 -16.98
N HIS A 238 -6.40 6.46 -17.35
CA HIS A 238 -6.77 6.03 -18.70
C HIS A 238 -6.71 7.23 -19.66
N ASP A 239 -6.44 7.00 -20.93
CA ASP A 239 -6.34 8.04 -21.98
C ASP A 239 -7.59 8.93 -22.08
N SER A 240 -8.74 8.48 -21.60
CA SER A 240 -9.96 9.30 -21.48
C SER A 240 -9.93 10.31 -20.32
N GLY A 241 -8.85 10.37 -19.53
CA GLY A 241 -8.74 11.16 -18.31
C GLY A 241 -9.40 10.53 -17.08
N ARG A 242 -9.99 9.33 -17.19
CA ARG A 242 -10.58 8.64 -16.05
C ARG A 242 -9.49 8.01 -15.18
N LEU A 243 -9.61 8.20 -13.87
CA LEU A 243 -8.74 7.58 -12.87
C LEU A 243 -9.37 6.28 -12.35
N TYR A 244 -8.52 5.27 -12.12
CA TYR A 244 -8.93 4.00 -11.53
C TYR A 244 -7.96 3.62 -10.42
N LEU A 245 -8.45 3.56 -9.18
CA LEU A 245 -7.72 3.09 -8.02
C LEU A 245 -7.51 1.58 -8.12
N LEU A 246 -6.26 1.13 -8.09
CA LEU A 246 -5.92 -0.29 -8.14
C LEU A 246 -5.76 -0.89 -6.75
N GLU A 247 -4.94 -0.24 -5.92
CA GLU A 247 -4.63 -0.67 -4.57
C GLU A 247 -4.06 0.49 -3.75
N ALA A 248 -4.07 0.32 -2.42
CA ALA A 248 -3.33 1.15 -1.49
C ALA A 248 -2.58 0.24 -0.53
N ASN A 249 -1.27 0.41 -0.45
CA ASN A 249 -0.36 -0.44 0.32
C ASN A 249 0.06 0.27 1.59
N PHE A 250 -0.12 -0.40 2.73
CA PHE A 250 0.45 -0.02 4.02
C PHE A 250 1.00 -1.28 4.72
N PRO A 251 2.27 -1.25 5.15
CA PRO A 251 3.27 -0.25 4.82
C PRO A 251 3.58 -0.22 3.32
N CYS A 252 4.17 0.88 2.83
CA CYS A 252 4.63 0.95 1.45
C CYS A 252 6.12 1.25 1.37
N TYR A 253 6.77 0.81 0.29
CA TYR A 253 8.13 1.20 -0.03
C TYR A 253 8.12 2.63 -0.59
N PHE A 254 8.70 3.56 0.17
CA PHE A 254 8.73 4.99 -0.15
C PHE A 254 10.11 5.48 -0.60
N ALA A 255 11.16 4.73 -0.30
CA ALA A 255 12.54 5.15 -0.51
C ALA A 255 12.82 5.50 -1.98
N GLN A 256 12.12 4.87 -2.91
CA GLN A 256 12.28 5.13 -4.34
C GLN A 256 12.13 6.62 -4.69
N ALA A 257 11.08 7.29 -4.22
CA ALA A 257 10.84 8.72 -4.50
C ALA A 257 11.94 9.60 -3.89
N GLN A 258 12.45 9.26 -2.72
CA GLN A 258 13.50 10.02 -2.05
C GLN A 258 14.87 9.79 -2.69
N LEU A 259 15.21 8.56 -3.05
CA LEU A 259 16.49 8.22 -3.66
C LEU A 259 16.59 8.68 -5.12
N ALA A 260 15.52 8.53 -5.90
CA ALA A 260 15.52 8.90 -7.31
C ALA A 260 15.41 10.41 -7.53
N ALA A 261 14.60 11.12 -6.75
CA ALA A 261 14.25 12.52 -7.01
C ALA A 261 14.47 13.46 -5.81
N GLY A 262 15.04 13.00 -4.71
CA GLY A 262 15.30 13.83 -3.53
C GLY A 262 14.04 14.32 -2.81
N ILE A 263 12.89 13.67 -3.04
CA ILE A 263 11.62 14.06 -2.38
C ILE A 263 11.64 13.55 -0.93
N ASP A 264 11.66 14.44 0.05
CA ASP A 264 11.79 14.12 1.47
C ASP A 264 10.53 13.46 2.07
N VAL A 265 10.29 12.21 1.68
CA VAL A 265 9.15 11.42 2.20
C VAL A 265 9.39 11.04 3.66
N ALA A 266 10.60 10.56 4.00
CA ALA A 266 10.94 10.17 5.37
C ALA A 266 10.75 11.33 6.35
N GLY A 267 11.16 12.54 5.97
CA GLY A 267 10.95 13.72 6.78
C GLY A 267 9.49 14.06 6.98
N ALA A 268 8.67 13.99 5.93
CA ALA A 268 7.24 14.18 6.05
C ALA A 268 6.59 13.15 6.99
N MET A 269 7.07 11.89 6.99
CA MET A 269 6.62 10.84 7.90
C MET A 269 6.93 11.17 9.36
N ILE A 270 8.16 11.61 9.66
CA ILE A 270 8.56 11.98 11.03
C ILE A 270 7.80 13.22 11.51
N ASP A 271 7.64 14.24 10.66
CA ASP A 271 6.88 15.46 11.01
C ASP A 271 5.43 15.13 11.35
N HIS A 272 4.79 14.26 10.55
CA HIS A 272 3.42 13.82 10.81
C HIS A 272 3.30 13.10 12.15
N LEU A 273 4.17 12.12 12.42
CA LEU A 273 4.13 11.35 13.66
C LEU A 273 4.47 12.22 14.90
N LYS A 274 5.41 13.18 14.80
CA LYS A 274 5.66 14.15 15.87
C LYS A 274 4.42 14.97 16.20
N ALA A 275 3.73 15.49 15.18
CA ALA A 275 2.52 16.26 15.37
C ALA A 275 1.39 15.40 15.99
N LYS A 276 1.28 14.14 15.57
CA LYS A 276 0.28 13.20 16.13
C LYS A 276 0.61 12.83 17.57
N ALA A 277 1.86 12.49 17.86
CA ALA A 277 2.34 12.18 19.22
C ALA A 277 2.10 13.33 20.20
N ALA A 278 2.38 14.57 19.79
CA ALA A 278 2.11 15.75 20.60
C ALA A 278 0.61 15.94 20.89
N ARG A 279 -0.28 15.65 19.92
CA ARG A 279 -1.72 15.72 20.15
C ARG A 279 -2.21 14.65 21.10
N LEU A 280 -1.73 13.41 20.97
CA LEU A 280 -2.10 12.30 21.86
C LEU A 280 -1.65 12.57 23.30
N ALA A 281 -0.42 13.05 23.50
CA ALA A 281 0.11 13.39 24.82
C ALA A 281 -0.59 14.59 25.50
N ALA A 282 -1.26 15.46 24.74
CA ALA A 282 -2.02 16.59 25.29
C ALA A 282 -3.49 16.24 25.61
N SER A 283 -3.95 15.03 25.25
CA SER A 283 -5.34 14.60 25.45
C SER A 283 -5.53 13.77 26.71
N ASP A 284 -4.43 13.44 27.42
CA ASP A 284 -4.38 12.83 28.76
C ASP A 284 -4.24 13.92 29.84
#